data_3d3ae4aa6ac0c0d6dc542632cd72fe29
#
_entry.id   3d3ae4aa6ac0c0d6dc542632cd72fe29
#
_cell.length_a   1.000
_cell.length_b   1.000
_cell.length_c   1.000
_cell.angle_alpha   90.00
_cell.angle_beta   90.00
_cell.angle_gamma   90.00
#
_symmetry.space_group_name_H-M   'P 1'
#
loop_
_entity.id
_entity.type
_entity.pdbx_description
1 polymer ?
#
loop_
_entity_poly.entity_id
_entity_poly.type
_entity_poly.pdbx_seq_one_letter_code
_entity_poly.pdbx_strand_id
1 'polypeptide(L)'
;MSTSITNDFETRRYRLTDVARAGDAATRTPIYSTESTSGVVWVLKPGQEIKPHGHAKADDIWICIQGEGVFYPAPGEERPIAKGDVIVSAKGMCHGMKNTGTEDFIFVGILAPVPAD
;
A
#
# COMPACT_ATOMS: atom_id res chain seq x y z
N MET A 1 -12.32 6.61 -5.63
CA MET A 1 -12.32 7.49 -6.81
C MET A 1 -11.94 6.69 -8.03
N SER A 2 -12.69 6.79 -9.08
CA SER A 2 -12.34 6.14 -10.32
C SER A 2 -11.66 7.16 -11.24
N THR A 3 -10.73 6.66 -12.04
CA THR A 3 -9.99 7.48 -12.98
C THR A 3 -10.11 6.85 -14.35
N SER A 4 -10.50 7.64 -15.34
CA SER A 4 -10.56 7.15 -16.72
C SER A 4 -9.16 7.14 -17.29
N ILE A 5 -8.62 5.94 -17.47
CA ILE A 5 -7.31 5.72 -18.08
C ILE A 5 -7.51 5.50 -19.56
N THR A 6 -6.79 6.27 -20.37
CA THR A 6 -6.84 6.20 -21.84
C THR A 6 -5.42 6.07 -22.39
N ASN A 7 -5.27 6.11 -23.71
CA ASN A 7 -3.95 6.12 -24.34
C ASN A 7 -3.23 7.45 -24.17
N ASP A 8 -3.92 8.50 -23.74
CA ASP A 8 -3.26 9.76 -23.42
C ASP A 8 -2.37 9.57 -22.18
N PHE A 9 -1.09 9.86 -22.31
CA PHE A 9 -0.12 9.65 -21.25
C PHE A 9 -0.51 10.33 -19.94
N GLU A 10 -1.10 11.53 -19.99
CA GLU A 10 -1.44 12.27 -18.78
C GLU A 10 -2.59 11.64 -18.00
N THR A 11 -3.34 10.70 -18.57
CA THR A 11 -4.34 9.92 -17.84
C THR A 11 -3.75 8.66 -17.24
N ARG A 12 -2.49 8.33 -17.51
CA ARG A 12 -1.82 7.08 -17.13
C ARG A 12 -0.70 7.31 -16.13
N ARG A 13 -0.28 8.55 -15.93
CA ARG A 13 0.83 8.90 -15.07
C ARG A 13 0.31 9.62 -13.83
N TYR A 14 0.77 9.16 -12.66
CA TYR A 14 0.46 9.76 -11.36
C TYR A 14 1.76 10.05 -10.63
N ARG A 15 1.84 11.23 -10.04
CA ARG A 15 3.00 11.61 -9.24
C ARG A 15 2.65 11.39 -7.78
N LEU A 16 3.38 10.51 -7.10
CA LEU A 16 3.02 10.11 -5.72
C LEU A 16 3.01 11.28 -4.76
N THR A 17 3.91 12.26 -4.94
CA THR A 17 3.93 13.46 -4.11
C THR A 17 2.66 14.29 -4.22
N ASP A 18 1.94 14.18 -5.34
CA ASP A 18 0.67 14.88 -5.54
C ASP A 18 -0.51 14.13 -4.93
N VAL A 19 -0.38 12.81 -4.75
CA VAL A 19 -1.48 11.95 -4.31
C VAL A 19 -1.36 11.60 -2.83
N ALA A 20 -0.15 11.35 -2.34
CA ALA A 20 0.09 10.88 -0.98
C ALA A 20 -0.38 11.88 0.07
N ARG A 21 -1.08 11.38 1.08
CA ARG A 21 -1.59 12.20 2.20
C ARG A 21 -1.34 11.48 3.51
N ALA A 22 -0.89 12.22 4.51
CA ALA A 22 -0.80 11.75 5.88
C ALA A 22 -2.03 12.19 6.66
N GLY A 23 -2.32 11.54 7.76
CA GLY A 23 -3.47 11.84 8.59
C GLY A 23 -3.26 11.42 10.04
N ASP A 24 -4.35 11.38 10.81
CA ASP A 24 -4.31 11.01 12.23
C ASP A 24 -4.14 9.51 12.44
N ALA A 25 -4.25 8.73 11.40
CA ALA A 25 -4.02 7.29 11.38
C ALA A 25 -3.37 6.93 10.06
N ALA A 26 -2.94 5.67 9.89
CA ALA A 26 -2.47 5.17 8.60
C ALA A 26 -3.47 5.58 7.52
N THR A 27 -3.02 6.29 6.50
CA THR A 27 -3.89 6.92 5.52
C THR A 27 -3.71 6.29 4.15
N ARG A 28 -4.81 5.78 3.60
CA ARG A 28 -4.86 5.12 2.30
C ARG A 28 -5.51 6.05 1.30
N THR A 29 -4.80 6.39 0.24
CA THR A 29 -5.31 7.29 -0.81
C THR A 29 -5.31 6.56 -2.15
N PRO A 30 -6.46 6.45 -2.83
CA PRO A 30 -6.52 5.81 -4.15
C PRO A 30 -5.67 6.56 -5.18
N ILE A 31 -4.98 5.81 -6.03
CA ILE A 31 -4.23 6.34 -7.17
C ILE A 31 -5.04 6.12 -8.44
N TYR A 32 -5.41 4.87 -8.72
CA TYR A 32 -6.10 4.48 -9.95
C TYR A 32 -6.89 3.19 -9.73
N SER A 33 -7.80 2.91 -10.66
CA SER A 33 -8.39 1.56 -10.77
C SER A 33 -8.71 1.26 -12.23
N THR A 34 -8.61 -0.02 -12.58
CA THR A 34 -9.00 -0.56 -13.87
C THR A 34 -9.92 -1.75 -13.63
N GLU A 35 -10.30 -2.46 -14.69
CA GLU A 35 -11.07 -3.70 -14.54
C GLU A 35 -10.29 -4.80 -13.83
N SER A 36 -8.96 -4.74 -13.87
CA SER A 36 -8.10 -5.83 -13.41
C SER A 36 -7.33 -5.52 -12.13
N THR A 37 -6.94 -4.26 -11.92
CA THR A 37 -6.10 -3.87 -10.80
C THR A 37 -6.52 -2.55 -10.20
N SER A 38 -6.13 -2.32 -8.95
CA SER A 38 -6.25 -0.99 -8.35
C SER A 38 -4.99 -0.68 -7.56
N GLY A 39 -4.61 0.59 -7.55
CA GLY A 39 -3.44 1.05 -6.83
C GLY A 39 -3.79 2.12 -5.83
N VAL A 40 -3.14 2.06 -4.68
CA VAL A 40 -3.28 3.04 -3.61
C VAL A 40 -1.90 3.44 -3.11
N VAL A 41 -1.81 4.60 -2.50
CA VAL A 41 -0.62 4.99 -1.75
C VAL A 41 -1.00 5.09 -0.28
N TRP A 42 -0.17 4.49 0.56
CA TRP A 42 -0.30 4.54 2.01
C TRP A 42 0.77 5.46 2.59
N VAL A 43 0.37 6.27 3.55
CA VAL A 43 1.30 7.07 4.35
C VAL A 43 1.02 6.76 5.82
N LEU A 44 2.06 6.34 6.54
CA LEU A 44 2.02 6.12 7.99
C LEU A 44 3.03 7.05 8.64
N LYS A 45 2.55 7.91 9.53
CA LYS A 45 3.45 8.69 10.40
C LYS A 45 4.12 7.76 11.41
N PRO A 46 5.24 8.16 12.01
CA PRO A 46 5.87 7.36 13.05
C PRO A 46 4.87 6.87 14.11
N GLY A 47 4.90 5.56 14.39
CA GLY A 47 4.01 4.92 15.34
C GLY A 47 2.66 4.47 14.80
N GLN A 48 2.27 4.90 13.62
CA GLN A 48 1.01 4.46 13.02
C GLN A 48 1.12 3.04 12.48
N GLU A 49 -0.02 2.35 12.39
CA GLU A 49 -0.05 0.92 12.14
C GLU A 49 -1.22 0.54 11.24
N ILE A 50 -0.98 -0.46 10.38
CA ILE A 50 -2.02 -1.23 9.71
C ILE A 50 -2.01 -2.60 10.38
N LYS A 51 -3.11 -2.94 11.05
CA LYS A 51 -3.19 -4.22 11.77
C LYS A 51 -3.17 -5.40 10.82
N PRO A 52 -2.69 -6.57 11.26
CA PRO A 52 -2.67 -7.77 10.43
C PRO A 52 -4.06 -8.11 9.88
N HIS A 53 -4.12 -8.33 8.58
CA HIS A 53 -5.35 -8.72 7.87
C HIS A 53 -4.98 -9.40 6.55
N GLY A 54 -5.95 -9.89 5.81
CA GLY A 54 -5.73 -10.49 4.51
C GLY A 54 -6.91 -10.24 3.59
N HIS A 55 -6.70 -10.50 2.30
CA HIS A 55 -7.74 -10.42 1.27
C HIS A 55 -8.00 -11.81 0.72
N ALA A 56 -9.26 -12.27 0.80
CA ALA A 56 -9.62 -13.62 0.38
C ALA A 56 -9.57 -13.81 -1.14
N LYS A 57 -9.70 -12.73 -1.92
CA LYS A 57 -9.92 -12.80 -3.37
C LYS A 57 -8.87 -12.09 -4.21
N ALA A 58 -7.87 -11.48 -3.59
CA ALA A 58 -6.88 -10.70 -4.32
C ALA A 58 -5.50 -10.84 -3.70
N ASP A 59 -4.50 -10.71 -4.56
CA ASP A 59 -3.12 -10.51 -4.12
C ASP A 59 -2.94 -9.04 -3.81
N ASP A 60 -2.08 -8.73 -2.85
CA ASP A 60 -1.70 -7.37 -2.48
C ASP A 60 -0.19 -7.24 -2.60
N ILE A 61 0.26 -6.27 -3.39
CA ILE A 61 1.68 -6.07 -3.66
C ILE A 61 2.07 -4.70 -3.13
N TRP A 62 2.99 -4.68 -2.17
CA TRP A 62 3.47 -3.44 -1.56
C TRP A 62 4.85 -3.10 -2.08
N ILE A 63 5.03 -1.86 -2.51
CA ILE A 63 6.30 -1.33 -2.98
C ILE A 63 6.68 -0.18 -2.06
N CYS A 64 7.71 -0.39 -1.24
CA CYS A 64 8.12 0.57 -0.22
C CYS A 64 8.96 1.68 -0.84
N ILE A 65 8.49 2.92 -0.70
CA ILE A 65 9.06 4.10 -1.35
C ILE A 65 9.93 4.90 -0.39
N GLN A 66 9.54 4.95 0.89
CA GLN A 66 10.24 5.78 1.88
C GLN A 66 10.06 5.20 3.28
N GLY A 67 11.09 5.32 4.10
CA GLY A 67 11.00 5.01 5.51
C GLY A 67 11.42 3.59 5.86
N GLU A 68 11.20 3.23 7.12
CA GLU A 68 11.45 1.88 7.65
C GLU A 68 10.39 1.53 8.68
N GLY A 69 10.16 0.23 8.85
CA GLY A 69 9.18 -0.25 9.80
C GLY A 69 9.25 -1.74 9.97
N VAL A 70 8.19 -2.32 10.51
CA VAL A 70 8.06 -3.78 10.63
C VAL A 70 6.80 -4.24 9.91
N PHE A 71 6.93 -5.35 9.22
CA PHE A 71 5.83 -6.02 8.51
C PHE A 71 5.35 -7.19 9.35
N TYR A 72 4.05 -7.48 9.27
CA TYR A 72 3.40 -8.57 9.99
C TYR A 72 3.04 -9.72 9.04
N PRO A 73 3.93 -10.71 8.85
CA PRO A 73 3.59 -11.88 8.00
C PRO A 73 2.58 -12.81 8.64
N ALA A 74 2.40 -12.69 9.96
CA ALA A 74 1.40 -13.39 10.73
C ALA A 74 1.15 -12.60 12.01
N PRO A 75 -0.01 -12.78 12.68
CA PRO A 75 -0.23 -12.12 13.96
C PRO A 75 0.89 -12.46 14.95
N GLY A 76 1.47 -11.43 15.57
CA GLY A 76 2.55 -11.62 16.53
C GLY A 76 3.93 -11.79 15.94
N GLU A 77 4.07 -11.86 14.61
CA GLU A 77 5.37 -11.88 13.94
C GLU A 77 5.71 -10.53 13.38
N GLU A 78 6.98 -10.17 13.42
CA GLU A 78 7.50 -8.90 12.87
C GLU A 78 8.75 -9.16 12.06
N ARG A 79 8.83 -8.51 10.90
CA ARG A 79 10.00 -8.55 10.04
C ARG A 79 10.35 -7.13 9.61
N PRO A 80 11.62 -6.72 9.66
CA PRO A 80 11.98 -5.36 9.25
C PRO A 80 11.78 -5.17 7.74
N ILE A 81 11.25 -4.01 7.39
CA ILE A 81 11.07 -3.59 6.00
C ILE A 81 11.53 -2.14 5.86
N ALA A 82 11.91 -1.75 4.66
CA ALA A 82 12.39 -0.41 4.39
C ALA A 82 12.22 -0.05 2.92
N LYS A 83 12.50 1.21 2.62
CA LYS A 83 12.55 1.72 1.25
C LYS A 83 13.26 0.73 0.32
N GLY A 84 12.64 0.44 -0.81
CA GLY A 84 13.18 -0.47 -1.82
C GLY A 84 12.68 -1.91 -1.71
N ASP A 85 11.99 -2.26 -0.61
CA ASP A 85 11.41 -3.60 -0.49
C ASP A 85 10.12 -3.72 -1.28
N VAL A 86 9.92 -4.90 -1.86
CA VAL A 86 8.66 -5.29 -2.49
C VAL A 86 8.14 -6.50 -1.73
N ILE A 87 6.90 -6.40 -1.24
CA ILE A 87 6.29 -7.47 -0.45
C ILE A 87 5.06 -7.95 -1.18
N VAL A 88 4.99 -9.25 -1.45
CA VAL A 88 3.86 -9.86 -2.13
C VAL A 88 3.07 -10.68 -1.12
N SER A 89 1.81 -10.30 -0.94
CA SER A 89 0.87 -11.05 -0.10
C SER A 89 -0.19 -11.65 -1.01
N ALA A 90 -0.03 -12.94 -1.31
CA ALA A 90 -0.98 -13.66 -2.15
C ALA A 90 -2.31 -13.81 -1.42
N LYS A 91 -3.34 -14.23 -2.15
CA LYS A 91 -4.69 -14.43 -1.60
C LYS A 91 -4.65 -15.15 -0.25
N GLY A 92 -5.31 -14.59 0.73
CA GLY A 92 -5.41 -15.15 2.08
C GLY A 92 -4.20 -14.95 2.97
N MET A 93 -3.09 -14.45 2.45
CA MET A 93 -1.91 -14.22 3.28
C MET A 93 -2.08 -12.98 4.16
N CYS A 94 -1.56 -13.09 5.38
CA CYS A 94 -1.57 -11.99 6.33
C CYS A 94 -0.61 -10.89 5.91
N HIS A 95 -1.03 -9.64 6.05
CA HIS A 95 -0.18 -8.49 5.89
C HIS A 95 -0.64 -7.35 6.79
N GLY A 96 0.28 -6.52 7.15
CA GLY A 96 0.11 -5.35 7.99
C GLY A 96 1.49 -4.81 8.30
N MET A 97 1.55 -3.65 8.91
CA MET A 97 2.84 -3.06 9.27
C MET A 97 2.70 -1.95 10.29
N LYS A 98 3.80 -1.63 10.94
CA LYS A 98 3.91 -0.47 11.82
C LYS A 98 5.12 0.35 11.40
N ASN A 99 4.95 1.67 11.37
CA ASN A 99 6.08 2.58 11.16
C ASN A 99 6.86 2.70 12.48
N THR A 100 8.05 2.14 12.51
CA THR A 100 8.97 2.19 13.66
C THR A 100 10.11 3.18 13.45
N GLY A 101 10.11 3.89 12.33
CA GLY A 101 11.12 4.87 11.99
C GLY A 101 10.78 6.26 12.50
N THR A 102 11.54 7.24 12.02
CA THR A 102 11.42 8.65 12.45
C THR A 102 10.84 9.55 11.37
N GLU A 103 10.61 9.02 10.16
CA GLU A 103 9.98 9.76 9.08
C GLU A 103 8.71 9.03 8.62
N ASP A 104 7.91 9.67 7.80
CA ASP A 104 6.72 9.02 7.25
C ASP A 104 7.12 7.80 6.44
N PHE A 105 6.41 6.69 6.64
CA PHE A 105 6.57 5.49 5.81
C PHE A 105 5.58 5.58 4.67
N ILE A 106 6.07 5.45 3.44
CA ILE A 106 5.24 5.58 2.24
C ILE A 106 5.42 4.33 1.40
N PHE A 107 4.30 3.71 1.02
CA PHE A 107 4.33 2.59 0.09
C PHE A 107 3.14 2.61 -0.84
N VAL A 108 3.33 2.01 -2.01
CA VAL A 108 2.27 1.79 -3.00
C VAL A 108 1.75 0.37 -2.82
N GLY A 109 0.44 0.22 -2.78
CA GLY A 109 -0.22 -1.08 -2.74
C GLY A 109 -1.01 -1.31 -4.01
N ILE A 110 -0.79 -2.46 -4.64
CA ILE A 110 -1.51 -2.88 -5.85
C ILE A 110 -2.33 -4.11 -5.51
N LEU A 111 -3.64 -4.06 -5.76
CA LEU A 111 -4.55 -5.19 -5.61
C LEU A 111 -4.91 -5.76 -6.98
N ALA A 112 -4.89 -7.07 -7.10
CA ALA A 112 -5.25 -7.79 -8.31
C ALA A 112 -5.74 -9.19 -7.97
N PRO A 113 -6.83 -9.69 -8.56
CA PRO A 113 -7.76 -8.94 -9.40
C PRO A 113 -8.70 -8.06 -8.60
N VAL A 114 -9.41 -7.17 -9.25
CA VAL A 114 -10.48 -6.38 -8.64
C VAL A 114 -11.82 -6.84 -9.22
N PRO A 115 -12.94 -6.68 -8.45
CA PRO A 115 -12.99 -6.15 -7.10
C PRO A 115 -12.36 -7.08 -6.08
N ALA A 116 -11.75 -6.48 -5.04
CA ALA A 116 -11.19 -7.19 -3.92
C ALA A 116 -12.12 -7.03 -2.71
N ASP A 117 -12.10 -8.01 -1.81
CA ASP A 117 -12.85 -7.94 -0.56
C ASP A 117 -12.08 -7.25 0.57
#